data_5b3dd32711ec1a9dd5f83fa780e7652f
#
_entry.id   5b3dd32711ec1a9dd5f83fa780e7652f
#
_cell.length_a   1.000
_cell.length_b   1.000
_cell.length_c   1.000
_cell.angle_alpha   90.00
_cell.angle_beta   90.00
_cell.angle_gamma   90.00
#
_symmetry.space_group_name_H-M   'P 1'
#
loop_
_entity.id
_entity.type
_entity.pdbx_description
1 polymer ?
#
loop_
_entity_poly.entity_id
_entity_poly.type
_entity_poly.pdbx_seq_one_letter_code
_entity_poly.pdbx_strand_id
1 'polypeptide(L)'
;MSTRLNDSPTTKDFRLGQCPKGWRGIVSGLVSIEGLSIPWSEMERRLLEMGFVEGAALEILHDGPIQHDPIAVRVDDITIAVRRADANAILVRPVE
;
A
#
# COMPACT_ATOMS: atom_id res chain seq x y z
N MET A 1 29.47 -6.22 -6.16
CA MET A 1 29.17 -6.23 -6.19
C MET A 1 28.56 -6.20 -6.17
N SER A 2 28.33 -6.10 -6.19
CA SER A 2 27.68 -5.97 -6.16
C SER A 2 26.94 -5.92 -6.14
N THR A 3 26.84 -5.82 -6.30
CA THR A 3 26.12 -5.69 -6.36
C THR A 3 25.29 -5.93 -6.26
N ARG A 4 25.22 -6.05 -6.35
CA ARG A 4 24.40 -6.26 -6.35
C ARG A 4 23.61 -6.22 -5.92
N LEU A 5 23.60 -6.32 -6.08
CA LEU A 5 22.90 -6.30 -5.73
C LEU A 5 22.28 -6.03 -5.21
N ASN A 6 22.34 -5.99 -5.42
CA ASN A 6 21.79 -5.65 -5.07
C ASN A 6 21.19 -5.29 -4.77
N ASP A 7 20.96 -5.18 -4.93
CA ASP A 7 20.48 -4.88 -4.87
C ASP A 7 19.97 -4.45 -4.22
N SER A 8 19.50 -4.10 -4.54
CA SER A 8 19.19 -3.80 -3.94
C SER A 8 18.71 -3.64 -2.65
N PRO A 9 18.77 -3.77 -2.20
CA PRO A 9 18.36 -4.06 -0.86
C PRO A 9 18.27 -2.86 0.04
N THR A 10 18.80 -1.80 -0.35
CA THR A 10 18.65 -0.55 0.38
C THR A 10 17.23 -0.04 0.29
N THR A 11 16.50 -0.52 -0.71
CA THR A 11 15.11 -0.13 -0.88
C THR A 11 14.23 -1.22 -0.35
N LYS A 12 13.42 -0.88 0.64
CA LYS A 12 12.51 -1.83 1.23
C LYS A 12 11.10 -1.49 0.88
N ASP A 13 10.34 -2.52 0.50
CA ASP A 13 8.93 -2.40 0.30
C ASP A 13 8.22 -2.80 1.58
N PHE A 14 7.25 -2.00 1.97
CA PHE A 14 6.38 -2.30 3.09
C PHE A 14 5.01 -2.62 2.55
N ARG A 15 4.23 -3.33 3.35
CA ARG A 15 2.82 -3.53 3.01
C ARG A 15 2.04 -2.39 3.64
N LEU A 16 1.20 -1.74 2.84
CA LEU A 16 0.48 -0.57 3.31
C LEU A 16 -0.36 -0.90 4.55
N GLY A 17 -0.92 -2.10 4.61
CA GLY A 17 -1.73 -2.51 5.74
C GLY A 17 -0.97 -2.59 7.06
N GLN A 18 0.36 -2.57 7.02
CA GLN A 18 1.19 -2.60 8.22
C GLN A 18 1.72 -1.23 8.61
N CYS A 19 1.41 -0.20 7.84
CA CYS A 19 1.95 1.13 8.08
C CYS A 19 1.04 1.92 9.02
N PRO A 20 1.61 2.79 9.86
CA PRO A 20 0.80 3.55 10.83
C PRO A 20 0.22 4.81 10.23
N LYS A 21 -0.71 5.41 10.97
CA LYS A 21 -1.24 6.71 10.60
C LYS A 21 -0.09 7.70 10.46
N GLY A 22 -0.17 8.54 9.44
CA GLY A 22 0.87 9.52 9.16
C GLY A 22 1.94 9.04 8.21
N TRP A 23 1.95 7.76 7.89
CA TRP A 23 2.95 7.20 6.99
C TRP A 23 2.75 7.76 5.56
N ARG A 24 3.85 8.10 4.91
CA ARG A 24 3.83 8.69 3.57
C ARG A 24 4.83 7.96 2.70
N GLY A 25 4.46 7.79 1.44
CA GLY A 25 5.35 7.13 0.51
C GLY A 25 4.76 7.04 -0.87
N ILE A 26 5.27 6.10 -1.64
CA ILE A 26 4.78 5.85 -3.00
C ILE A 26 4.45 4.38 -3.14
N VAL A 27 3.55 4.09 -4.06
CA VAL A 27 3.20 2.71 -4.41
C VAL A 27 4.36 2.12 -5.20
N SER A 28 4.85 0.95 -4.77
CA SER A 28 5.88 0.24 -5.50
C SER A 28 5.31 -0.94 -6.28
N GLY A 29 4.12 -1.41 -5.95
CA GLY A 29 3.50 -2.49 -6.70
C GLY A 29 2.32 -3.08 -5.96
N LEU A 30 1.71 -4.07 -6.58
CA LEU A 30 0.61 -4.83 -5.98
C LEU A 30 1.02 -6.30 -5.98
N VAL A 31 0.59 -7.02 -4.94
CA VAL A 31 0.89 -8.45 -4.83
C VAL A 31 -0.34 -9.19 -4.36
N SER A 32 -0.50 -10.40 -4.87
CA SER A 32 -1.57 -11.27 -4.40
C SER A 32 -1.22 -11.80 -3.01
N ILE A 33 -2.21 -11.80 -2.13
CA ILE A 33 -2.04 -12.31 -0.77
C ILE A 33 -3.24 -13.17 -0.43
N GLU A 34 -3.10 -13.97 0.62
CA GLU A 34 -4.21 -14.75 1.12
C GLU A 34 -5.09 -13.89 2.02
N GLY A 35 -6.33 -14.32 2.19
CA GLY A 35 -7.23 -13.62 3.10
C GLY A 35 -7.93 -12.42 2.50
N LEU A 36 -7.83 -12.23 1.18
CA LEU A 36 -8.56 -11.15 0.53
C LEU A 36 -10.06 -11.45 0.54
N SER A 37 -10.85 -10.38 0.58
CA SER A 37 -12.31 -10.53 0.61
C SER A 37 -12.88 -10.90 -0.75
N ILE A 38 -12.11 -10.73 -1.81
CA ILE A 38 -12.55 -11.05 -3.18
C ILE A 38 -11.37 -11.69 -3.92
N PRO A 39 -11.62 -12.33 -5.08
CA PRO A 39 -10.54 -12.93 -5.87
C PRO A 39 -9.49 -11.89 -6.26
N TRP A 40 -8.24 -12.34 -6.39
CA TRP A 40 -7.13 -11.43 -6.65
C TRP A 40 -7.33 -10.60 -7.91
N SER A 41 -7.79 -11.22 -9.00
CA SER A 41 -7.94 -10.47 -10.25
C SER A 41 -8.89 -9.30 -10.09
N GLU A 42 -9.94 -9.47 -9.28
CA GLU A 42 -10.88 -8.40 -9.05
C GLU A 42 -10.31 -7.37 -8.09
N MET A 43 -9.60 -7.81 -7.06
CA MET A 43 -8.97 -6.90 -6.10
C MET A 43 -7.94 -6.04 -6.82
N GLU A 44 -7.11 -6.65 -7.66
CA GLU A 44 -6.09 -5.90 -8.40
C GLU A 44 -6.73 -4.82 -9.24
N ARG A 45 -7.78 -5.16 -9.96
CA ARG A 45 -8.48 -4.18 -10.80
C ARG A 45 -9.02 -3.03 -9.96
N ARG A 46 -9.64 -3.34 -8.83
CA ARG A 46 -10.20 -2.31 -7.96
C ARG A 46 -9.13 -1.39 -7.39
N LEU A 47 -8.02 -1.96 -6.97
CA LEU A 47 -6.94 -1.16 -6.40
C LEU A 47 -6.35 -0.23 -7.45
N LEU A 48 -6.18 -0.72 -8.69
CA LEU A 48 -5.69 0.12 -9.77
C LEU A 48 -6.67 1.24 -10.09
N GLU A 49 -7.98 0.92 -10.09
CA GLU A 49 -9.00 1.93 -10.36
C GLU A 49 -9.05 3.00 -9.28
N MET A 50 -8.71 2.63 -8.05
CA MET A 50 -8.64 3.57 -6.95
C MET A 50 -7.43 4.49 -7.03
N GLY A 51 -6.46 4.14 -7.89
CA GLY A 51 -5.28 4.96 -8.04
C GLY A 51 -4.01 4.36 -7.46
N PHE A 52 -4.05 3.14 -6.94
CA PHE A 52 -2.86 2.49 -6.39
C PHE A 52 -2.00 1.94 -7.52
N VAL A 53 -1.48 2.84 -8.34
CA VAL A 53 -0.61 2.47 -9.44
C VAL A 53 0.82 2.76 -9.05
N GLU A 54 1.75 2.03 -9.65
CA GLU A 54 3.16 2.19 -9.33
C GLU A 54 3.58 3.65 -9.49
N GLY A 55 4.24 4.17 -8.46
CA GLY A 55 4.71 5.55 -8.48
C GLY A 55 3.74 6.55 -7.87
N ALA A 56 2.50 6.15 -7.60
CA ALA A 56 1.52 7.09 -7.03
C ALA A 56 1.90 7.44 -5.61
N ALA A 57 1.80 8.71 -5.26
CA ALA A 57 2.08 9.19 -3.90
C ALA A 57 0.87 8.91 -3.01
N LEU A 58 1.13 8.53 -1.77
CA LEU A 58 0.05 8.28 -0.83
C LEU A 58 0.45 8.65 0.58
N GLU A 59 -0.58 8.82 1.40
CA GLU A 59 -0.40 9.13 2.81
C GLU A 59 -1.55 8.52 3.59
N ILE A 60 -1.27 7.91 4.74
CA ILE A 60 -2.32 7.42 5.63
C ILE A 60 -2.74 8.56 6.52
N LEU A 61 -3.95 9.08 6.30
CA LEU A 61 -4.45 10.25 7.00
C LEU A 61 -5.03 9.91 8.36
N HIS A 62 -5.77 8.79 8.43
CA HIS A 62 -6.51 8.40 9.63
C HIS A 62 -6.57 6.90 9.72
N ASP A 63 -6.86 6.41 10.91
CA ASP A 63 -7.19 5.01 11.11
C ASP A 63 -8.41 4.93 11.98
N GLY A 64 -9.12 3.80 11.90
CA GLY A 64 -10.35 3.62 12.62
C GLY A 64 -10.13 3.31 14.08
N PRO A 65 -11.22 3.39 14.89
CA PRO A 65 -11.11 3.23 16.34
C PRO A 65 -10.93 1.79 16.80
N ILE A 66 -11.24 0.80 15.95
CA ILE A 66 -11.14 -0.59 16.34
C ILE A 66 -9.91 -1.18 15.69
N GLN A 67 -8.83 -1.33 16.47
CA GLN A 67 -7.57 -1.89 16.02
C GLN A 67 -6.98 -1.11 14.85
N HIS A 68 -7.21 0.21 14.82
CA HIS A 68 -6.67 1.10 13.79
C HIS A 68 -7.14 0.73 12.38
N ASP A 69 -8.38 0.25 12.25
CA ASP A 69 -8.92 -0.24 11.00
C ASP A 69 -10.33 0.30 10.79
N PRO A 70 -10.74 0.65 9.57
CA PRO A 70 -9.94 0.74 8.36
C PRO A 70 -9.05 1.96 8.34
N ILE A 71 -8.17 2.05 7.34
CA ILE A 71 -7.33 3.23 7.18
C ILE A 71 -7.92 4.13 6.10
N ALA A 72 -7.75 5.43 6.27
CA ALA A 72 -8.12 6.41 5.25
C ALA A 72 -6.82 6.84 4.58
N VAL A 73 -6.71 6.57 3.29
CA VAL A 73 -5.49 6.80 2.52
C VAL A 73 -5.78 7.83 1.46
N ARG A 74 -4.94 8.85 1.40
CA ARG A 74 -4.97 9.79 0.29
C ARG A 74 -4.01 9.30 -0.78
N VAL A 75 -4.54 9.06 -1.98
CA VAL A 75 -3.77 8.66 -3.15
C VAL A 75 -3.95 9.76 -4.17
N ASP A 76 -2.86 10.46 -4.47
CA ASP A 76 -2.94 11.68 -5.27
C ASP A 76 -3.94 12.64 -4.61
N ASP A 77 -5.06 12.92 -5.24
CA ASP A 77 -6.04 13.87 -4.71
C ASP A 77 -7.28 13.20 -4.13
N ILE A 78 -7.30 11.89 -4.04
CA ILE A 78 -8.49 11.14 -3.64
C ILE A 78 -8.24 10.46 -2.30
N THR A 79 -9.22 10.55 -1.40
CA THR A 79 -9.14 9.86 -0.12
C THR A 79 -10.04 8.64 -0.16
N ILE A 80 -9.48 7.50 0.20
CA ILE A 80 -10.13 6.20 0.09
C ILE A 80 -10.01 5.49 1.42
N ALA A 81 -11.09 4.83 1.85
CA ALA A 81 -11.05 3.97 3.03
C ALA A 81 -10.77 2.54 2.56
N VAL A 82 -9.79 1.90 3.18
CA VAL A 82 -9.43 0.53 2.81
C VAL A 82 -9.08 -0.24 4.08
N ARG A 83 -9.52 -1.49 4.13
CA ARG A 83 -9.20 -2.35 5.26
C ARG A 83 -7.73 -2.71 5.23
N ARG A 84 -7.13 -2.81 6.42
CA ARG A 84 -5.71 -3.17 6.48
C ARG A 84 -5.43 -4.52 5.84
N ALA A 85 -6.35 -5.47 5.98
CA ALA A 85 -6.17 -6.79 5.37
C ALA A 85 -6.03 -6.68 3.85
N ASP A 86 -6.87 -5.85 3.21
CA ASP A 86 -6.79 -5.66 1.77
C ASP A 86 -5.59 -4.79 1.39
N ALA A 87 -5.25 -3.82 2.23
CA ALA A 87 -4.12 -2.94 1.97
C ALA A 87 -2.79 -3.68 2.02
N ASN A 88 -2.76 -4.86 2.61
CA ASN A 88 -1.55 -5.69 2.61
C ASN A 88 -1.16 -6.15 1.21
N ALA A 89 -2.06 -6.03 0.23
CA ALA A 89 -1.74 -6.33 -1.16
C ALA A 89 -1.02 -5.16 -1.86
N ILE A 90 -0.91 -4.01 -1.18
CA ILE A 90 -0.28 -2.82 -1.75
C ILE A 90 1.12 -2.69 -1.16
N LEU A 91 2.13 -2.77 -2.02
CA LEU A 91 3.51 -2.56 -1.60
C LEU A 91 3.85 -1.08 -1.77
N VAL A 92 4.54 -0.54 -0.78
CA VAL A 92 4.84 0.89 -0.72
C VAL A 92 6.27 1.09 -0.26
N ARG A 93 6.83 2.25 -0.62
CA ARG A 93 8.16 2.68 -0.20
C ARG A 93 8.05 4.04 0.44
N PRO A 94 8.88 4.32 1.46
CA PRO A 94 8.84 5.65 2.07
C PRO A 94 9.34 6.72 1.10
N VAL A 95 8.81 7.91 1.27
CA VAL A 95 9.30 9.09 0.56
C VAL A 95 10.53 9.58 1.30
N GLU A 96 11.54 9.94 0.57
CA GLU A 96 12.76 10.49 1.18
C GLU A 96 12.71 11.97 1.32
#